data_eecf9cef7217c1261494c8e54b4e8926
#
_entry.id   eecf9cef7217c1261494c8e54b4e8926
#
_cell.length_a   1.000
_cell.length_b   1.000
_cell.length_c   1.000
_cell.angle_alpha   90.00
_cell.angle_beta   90.00
_cell.angle_gamma   90.00
#
_symmetry.space_group_name_H-M   'P 1'
#
loop_
_entity.id
_entity.type
_entity.pdbx_description
1 polymer ?
#
loop_
_entity_poly.entity_id
_entity_poly.type
_entity_poly.pdbx_seq_one_letter_code
_entity_poly.pdbx_strand_id
1 'polypeptide(L)'
;MAAYVAHYLVMVGIYTILAVSLNLLVGYAGIFSLAHAAVYGIGAYASALVALKLGLGFWGGLIVAAVAGACAAALVGIPSLRVAGDYYIVASFGLQVVILTVFMNWTDLTNGHAGLAGIPRPRVFGLVIDNPFKYVVLSLALAALTYAICHRLTGSAFGRTLRAVREDEIAAQATGKNVVLVKIVITTISSALGALGGSLYAHYI
;
A
#
# COMPACT_ATOMS: atom_id res chain seq x y z
N MET A 1 -25.59 4.38 17.04
CA MET A 1 -24.82 3.16 17.36
C MET A 1 -24.39 2.40 16.09
N ALA A 2 -25.32 1.97 15.23
CA ALA A 2 -25.00 1.19 14.04
C ALA A 2 -24.02 1.87 13.05
N ALA A 3 -24.13 3.18 12.83
CA ALA A 3 -23.22 3.93 11.96
C ALA A 3 -21.77 4.00 12.50
N TYR A 4 -21.62 4.09 13.82
CA TYR A 4 -20.30 4.02 14.46
C TYR A 4 -19.63 2.66 14.25
N VAL A 5 -20.38 1.58 14.47
CA VAL A 5 -19.87 0.22 14.25
C VAL A 5 -19.44 0.03 12.79
N ALA A 6 -20.25 0.52 11.83
CA ALA A 6 -19.90 0.45 10.42
C ALA A 6 -18.61 1.23 10.10
N HIS A 7 -18.43 2.43 10.67
CA HIS A 7 -17.20 3.20 10.51
C HIS A 7 -15.96 2.42 10.99
N TYR A 8 -16.01 1.84 12.19
CA TYR A 8 -14.90 1.02 12.70
C TYR A 8 -14.62 -0.19 11.83
N LEU A 9 -15.66 -0.88 11.33
CA LEU A 9 -15.49 -2.02 10.44
C LEU A 9 -14.84 -1.65 9.11
N VAL A 10 -15.18 -0.48 8.55
CA VAL A 10 -14.49 0.04 7.35
C VAL A 10 -13.01 0.27 7.64
N MET A 11 -12.69 0.94 8.75
CA MET A 11 -11.29 1.17 9.15
C MET A 11 -10.54 -0.13 9.36
N VAL A 12 -11.14 -1.12 10.01
CA VAL A 12 -10.55 -2.46 10.17
C VAL A 12 -10.25 -3.08 8.82
N GLY A 13 -11.17 -3.01 7.84
CA GLY A 13 -10.95 -3.51 6.49
C GLY A 13 -9.76 -2.83 5.80
N ILE A 14 -9.70 -1.49 5.85
CA ILE A 14 -8.62 -0.70 5.24
C ILE A 14 -7.27 -1.00 5.90
N TYR A 15 -7.20 -0.98 7.23
CA TYR A 15 -5.96 -1.28 7.95
C TYR A 15 -5.54 -2.75 7.84
N THR A 16 -6.47 -3.66 7.61
CA THR A 16 -6.14 -5.06 7.28
C THR A 16 -5.39 -5.16 5.96
N ILE A 17 -5.79 -4.41 4.93
CA ILE A 17 -5.05 -4.35 3.66
C ILE A 17 -3.62 -3.86 3.91
N LEU A 18 -3.46 -2.78 4.67
CA LEU A 18 -2.16 -2.22 5.00
C LEU A 18 -1.29 -3.21 5.79
N ALA A 19 -1.85 -3.85 6.82
CA ALA A 19 -1.14 -4.81 7.66
C ALA A 19 -0.73 -6.07 6.88
N VAL A 20 -1.61 -6.62 6.05
CA VAL A 20 -1.33 -7.82 5.24
C VAL A 20 -0.28 -7.51 4.17
N SER A 21 -0.35 -6.32 3.54
CA SER A 21 0.67 -5.91 2.57
C SER A 21 2.03 -5.68 3.25
N LEU A 22 2.07 -5.06 4.43
CA LEU A 22 3.30 -4.89 5.20
C LEU A 22 3.89 -6.24 5.65
N ASN A 23 3.03 -7.21 6.00
CA ASN A 23 3.48 -8.54 6.40
C ASN A 23 4.25 -9.28 5.29
N LEU A 24 4.01 -8.97 4.01
CA LEU A 24 4.85 -9.49 2.92
C LEU A 24 6.30 -9.03 3.02
N LEU A 25 6.51 -7.77 3.42
CA LEU A 25 7.87 -7.22 3.57
C LEU A 25 8.53 -7.72 4.87
N VAL A 26 7.86 -7.50 6.00
CA VAL A 26 8.44 -7.79 7.31
C VAL A 26 8.42 -9.29 7.59
N GLY A 27 7.27 -9.94 7.40
CA GLY A 27 7.08 -11.33 7.80
C GLY A 27 7.75 -12.32 6.86
N TYR A 28 7.74 -12.07 5.55
CA TYR A 28 8.24 -13.03 4.56
C TYR A 28 9.58 -12.65 3.96
N ALA A 29 9.85 -11.37 3.72
CA ALA A 29 11.12 -10.94 3.13
C ALA A 29 12.14 -10.44 4.16
N GLY A 30 11.75 -10.25 5.43
CA GLY A 30 12.64 -9.73 6.47
C GLY A 30 13.02 -8.26 6.30
N ILE A 31 12.31 -7.52 5.45
CA ILE A 31 12.56 -6.10 5.16
C ILE A 31 11.67 -5.25 6.05
N PHE A 32 12.20 -4.71 7.13
CA PHE A 32 11.45 -3.86 8.04
C PHE A 32 11.41 -2.41 7.53
N SER A 33 10.30 -2.00 6.91
CA SER A 33 10.13 -0.67 6.30
C SER A 33 9.06 0.15 6.99
N LEU A 34 9.44 1.30 7.55
CA LEU A 34 8.50 2.29 8.07
C LEU A 34 7.88 3.16 6.95
N ALA A 35 8.55 3.25 5.79
CA ALA A 35 8.04 4.01 4.65
C ALA A 35 6.73 3.44 4.04
N HIS A 36 6.26 2.27 4.50
CA HIS A 36 5.02 1.67 4.00
C HIS A 36 3.78 2.54 4.25
N ALA A 37 3.77 3.30 5.35
CA ALA A 37 2.72 4.29 5.63
C ALA A 37 2.75 5.46 4.62
N ALA A 38 3.93 5.87 4.16
CA ALA A 38 4.04 6.89 3.11
C ALA A 38 3.52 6.38 1.77
N VAL A 39 3.75 5.12 1.42
CA VAL A 39 3.20 4.47 0.22
C VAL A 39 1.66 4.43 0.25
N TYR A 40 1.09 4.14 1.41
CA TYR A 40 -0.36 4.25 1.63
C TYR A 40 -0.86 5.67 1.34
N GLY A 41 -0.16 6.70 1.83
CA GLY A 41 -0.46 8.11 1.53
C GLY A 41 -0.34 8.43 0.04
N ILE A 42 0.70 7.95 -0.65
CA ILE A 42 0.86 8.11 -2.11
C ILE A 42 -0.35 7.54 -2.85
N GLY A 43 -0.81 6.34 -2.48
CA GLY A 43 -1.99 5.72 -3.05
C GLY A 43 -3.26 6.54 -2.83
N ALA A 44 -3.45 7.09 -1.63
CA ALA A 44 -4.57 7.95 -1.30
C ALA A 44 -4.62 9.21 -2.16
N TYR A 45 -3.49 9.96 -2.20
CA TYR A 45 -3.41 11.18 -3.01
C TYR A 45 -3.50 10.91 -4.51
N ALA A 46 -2.84 9.87 -5.02
CA ALA A 46 -2.89 9.52 -6.44
C ALA A 46 -4.33 9.20 -6.89
N SER A 47 -5.06 8.41 -6.11
CA SER A 47 -6.46 8.09 -6.38
C SER A 47 -7.37 9.32 -6.30
N ALA A 48 -7.21 10.15 -5.26
CA ALA A 48 -7.99 11.36 -5.06
C ALA A 48 -7.79 12.38 -6.20
N LEU A 49 -6.53 12.63 -6.59
CA LEU A 49 -6.19 13.57 -7.66
C LEU A 49 -6.78 13.14 -9.01
N VAL A 50 -6.72 11.86 -9.32
CA VAL A 50 -7.26 11.32 -10.57
C VAL A 50 -8.79 11.37 -10.57
N ALA A 51 -9.43 11.11 -9.45
CA ALA A 51 -10.87 11.24 -9.31
C ALA A 51 -11.34 12.69 -9.45
N LEU A 52 -10.61 13.66 -8.86
CA LEU A 52 -10.98 15.09 -8.89
C LEU A 52 -10.63 15.76 -10.21
N LYS A 53 -9.43 15.51 -10.79
CA LYS A 53 -8.93 16.24 -11.95
C LYS A 53 -9.32 15.58 -13.28
N LEU A 54 -9.36 14.24 -13.32
CA LEU A 54 -9.64 13.47 -14.55
C LEU A 54 -11.04 12.87 -14.58
N GLY A 55 -11.80 12.97 -13.47
CA GLY A 55 -13.14 12.43 -13.39
C GLY A 55 -13.19 10.89 -13.50
N LEU A 56 -12.04 10.22 -13.36
CA LEU A 56 -11.99 8.76 -13.38
C LEU A 56 -12.70 8.22 -12.15
N GLY A 57 -13.60 7.26 -12.38
CA GLY A 57 -14.35 6.64 -11.29
C GLY A 57 -13.43 5.85 -10.34
N PHE A 58 -14.01 5.35 -9.27
CA PHE A 58 -13.35 4.59 -8.20
C PHE A 58 -12.36 3.50 -8.71
N TRP A 59 -12.75 2.71 -9.70
CA TRP A 59 -11.90 1.66 -10.28
C TRP A 59 -10.64 2.23 -10.96
N GLY A 60 -10.78 3.36 -11.67
CA GLY A 60 -9.65 4.06 -12.26
C GLY A 60 -8.70 4.59 -11.19
N GLY A 61 -9.23 5.18 -10.12
CA GLY A 61 -8.48 5.63 -8.96
C GLY A 61 -7.70 4.49 -8.29
N LEU A 62 -8.32 3.31 -8.17
CA LEU A 62 -7.72 2.11 -7.58
C LEU A 62 -6.52 1.61 -8.41
N ILE A 63 -6.66 1.55 -9.74
CA ILE A 63 -5.58 1.15 -10.65
C ILE A 63 -4.42 2.15 -10.55
N VAL A 64 -4.73 3.45 -10.60
CA VAL A 64 -3.70 4.51 -10.52
C VAL A 64 -2.99 4.47 -9.16
N ALA A 65 -3.72 4.23 -8.06
CA ALA A 65 -3.12 4.05 -6.75
C ALA A 65 -2.14 2.86 -6.71
N ALA A 66 -2.53 1.71 -7.28
CA ALA A 66 -1.66 0.54 -7.35
C ALA A 66 -0.39 0.80 -8.17
N VAL A 67 -0.52 1.49 -9.31
CA VAL A 67 0.62 1.88 -10.15
C VAL A 67 1.51 2.89 -9.44
N ALA A 68 0.94 3.92 -8.81
CA ALA A 68 1.68 4.90 -8.02
C ALA A 68 2.43 4.24 -6.86
N GLY A 69 1.80 3.30 -6.16
CA GLY A 69 2.43 2.49 -5.11
C GLY A 69 3.57 1.63 -5.65
N ALA A 70 3.38 0.99 -6.81
CA ALA A 70 4.43 0.22 -7.48
C ALA A 70 5.63 1.10 -7.88
N CYS A 71 5.36 2.30 -8.41
CA CYS A 71 6.41 3.29 -8.72
C CYS A 71 7.12 3.78 -7.44
N ALA A 72 6.37 4.04 -6.37
CA ALA A 72 6.93 4.42 -5.07
C ALA A 72 7.82 3.32 -4.47
N ALA A 73 7.60 2.06 -4.86
CA ALA A 73 8.47 0.95 -4.46
C ALA A 73 9.93 1.17 -4.83
N ALA A 74 10.22 1.90 -5.92
CA ALA A 74 11.59 2.26 -6.27
C ALA A 74 12.25 3.13 -5.19
N LEU A 75 11.50 4.10 -4.64
CA LEU A 75 11.98 4.96 -3.55
C LEU A 75 12.23 4.19 -2.26
N VAL A 76 11.39 3.20 -1.97
CA VAL A 76 11.49 2.37 -0.75
C VAL A 76 12.48 1.22 -0.95
N GLY A 77 12.50 0.61 -2.12
CA GLY A 77 13.29 -0.57 -2.45
C GLY A 77 14.76 -0.29 -2.68
N ILE A 78 15.12 0.82 -3.36
CA ILE A 78 16.52 1.15 -3.65
C ILE A 78 17.38 1.24 -2.39
N PRO A 79 16.97 1.93 -1.30
CA PRO A 79 17.72 1.92 -0.07
C PRO A 79 17.89 0.51 0.53
N SER A 80 16.87 -0.36 0.41
CA SER A 80 16.95 -1.73 0.95
C SER A 80 18.00 -2.62 0.28
N LEU A 81 18.45 -2.23 -0.91
CA LEU A 81 19.53 -2.94 -1.63
C LEU A 81 20.93 -2.55 -1.15
N ARG A 82 21.06 -1.35 -0.58
CA ARG A 82 22.36 -0.78 -0.20
C ARG A 82 22.60 -0.76 1.30
N VAL A 83 21.53 -0.79 2.07
CA VAL A 83 21.57 -0.64 3.53
C VAL A 83 20.85 -1.84 4.14
N ALA A 84 21.54 -2.60 4.96
CA ALA A 84 21.02 -3.81 5.59
C ALA A 84 20.67 -3.57 7.07
N GLY A 85 19.78 -4.40 7.61
CA GLY A 85 19.47 -4.43 9.03
C GLY A 85 18.86 -3.13 9.56
N ASP A 86 19.29 -2.73 10.75
CA ASP A 86 18.70 -1.60 11.50
C ASP A 86 18.90 -0.25 10.79
N TYR A 87 19.94 -0.09 10.02
CA TYR A 87 20.18 1.13 9.24
C TYR A 87 19.09 1.37 8.19
N TYR A 88 18.53 0.29 7.62
CA TYR A 88 17.43 0.41 6.68
C TYR A 88 16.14 0.92 7.35
N ILE A 89 15.90 0.53 8.61
CA ILE A 89 14.74 1.01 9.38
C ILE A 89 14.81 2.54 9.52
N VAL A 90 15.99 3.07 9.91
CA VAL A 90 16.20 4.51 10.06
C VAL A 90 16.07 5.23 8.71
N ALA A 91 16.66 4.68 7.64
CA ALA A 91 16.57 5.26 6.30
C ALA A 91 15.12 5.29 5.79
N SER A 92 14.35 4.22 6.01
CA SER A 92 12.94 4.15 5.62
C SER A 92 12.05 5.12 6.42
N PHE A 93 12.36 5.34 7.70
CA PHE A 93 11.72 6.36 8.52
C PHE A 93 12.01 7.77 8.00
N GLY A 94 13.28 8.08 7.71
CA GLY A 94 13.65 9.35 7.09
C GLY A 94 12.91 9.61 5.77
N LEU A 95 12.81 8.59 4.91
CA LEU A 95 12.05 8.67 3.66
C LEU A 95 10.55 8.93 3.92
N GLN A 96 9.96 8.28 4.92
CA GLN A 96 8.58 8.53 5.32
C GLN A 96 8.35 9.99 5.71
N VAL A 97 9.25 10.56 6.52
CA VAL A 97 9.17 11.97 6.96
C VAL A 97 9.28 12.91 5.76
N VAL A 98 10.20 12.65 4.83
CA VAL A 98 10.34 13.44 3.59
C VAL A 98 9.05 13.42 2.78
N ILE A 99 8.46 12.24 2.52
CA ILE A 99 7.22 12.12 1.75
C ILE A 99 6.06 12.85 2.46
N LEU A 100 5.96 12.70 3.78
CA LEU A 100 4.95 13.42 4.58
C LEU A 100 5.14 14.94 4.48
N THR A 101 6.37 15.42 4.55
CA THR A 101 6.70 16.84 4.39
C THR A 101 6.31 17.35 2.99
N VAL A 102 6.53 16.54 1.95
CA VAL A 102 6.08 16.86 0.59
C VAL A 102 4.55 16.99 0.56
N PHE A 103 3.81 16.06 1.16
CA PHE A 103 2.34 16.16 1.19
C PHE A 103 1.85 17.42 1.92
N MET A 104 2.51 17.83 2.99
CA MET A 104 2.12 19.00 3.78
C MET A 104 2.48 20.33 3.13
N ASN A 105 3.55 20.37 2.32
CA ASN A 105 4.07 21.64 1.76
C ASN A 105 3.73 21.85 0.27
N TRP A 106 3.35 20.82 -0.47
CA TRP A 106 2.99 20.96 -1.89
C TRP A 106 1.53 21.40 -2.05
N THR A 107 1.25 22.65 -1.69
CA THR A 107 -0.11 23.21 -1.66
C THR A 107 -0.86 23.11 -2.99
N ASP A 108 -0.17 23.31 -4.12
CA ASP A 108 -0.80 23.27 -5.46
C ASP A 108 -1.31 21.88 -5.86
N LEU A 109 -0.72 20.80 -5.32
CA LEU A 109 -1.07 19.44 -5.66
C LEU A 109 -1.94 18.78 -4.59
N THR A 110 -1.53 18.88 -3.33
CA THR A 110 -2.14 18.17 -2.20
C THR A 110 -3.06 19.02 -1.35
N ASN A 111 -3.11 20.35 -1.62
CA ASN A 111 -3.75 21.36 -0.78
C ASN A 111 -3.14 21.44 0.64
N GLY A 112 -1.93 20.92 0.81
CA GLY A 112 -1.15 21.00 2.05
C GLY A 112 -1.88 20.40 3.25
N HIS A 113 -1.89 21.14 4.36
CA HIS A 113 -2.53 20.71 5.62
C HIS A 113 -4.06 20.59 5.54
N ALA A 114 -4.71 21.28 4.59
CA ALA A 114 -6.16 21.20 4.43
C ALA A 114 -6.60 19.87 3.76
N GLY A 115 -5.70 19.24 3.00
CA GLY A 115 -5.99 18.02 2.27
C GLY A 115 -6.95 18.22 1.09
N LEU A 116 -7.22 17.14 0.37
CA LEU A 116 -8.14 17.14 -0.77
C LEU A 116 -9.56 16.84 -0.28
N ALA A 117 -10.50 17.75 -0.57
CA ALA A 117 -11.92 17.59 -0.25
C ALA A 117 -12.74 17.35 -1.53
N GLY A 118 -13.96 16.82 -1.38
CA GLY A 118 -14.88 16.64 -2.50
C GLY A 118 -14.60 15.41 -3.36
N ILE A 119 -13.88 14.42 -2.84
CA ILE A 119 -13.61 13.18 -3.56
C ILE A 119 -14.93 12.43 -3.81
N PRO A 120 -15.23 12.03 -5.05
CA PRO A 120 -16.47 11.37 -5.38
C PRO A 120 -16.62 10.02 -4.69
N ARG A 121 -17.81 9.72 -4.20
CA ARG A 121 -18.11 8.43 -3.58
C ARG A 121 -17.94 7.28 -4.59
N PRO A 122 -17.48 6.10 -4.14
CA PRO A 122 -17.28 4.97 -5.03
C PRO A 122 -18.57 4.54 -5.72
N ARG A 123 -18.46 4.29 -7.02
CA ARG A 123 -19.51 3.65 -7.81
C ARG A 123 -19.03 2.25 -8.22
N VAL A 124 -19.70 1.23 -7.72
CA VAL A 124 -19.39 -0.17 -8.03
C VAL A 124 -20.55 -0.76 -8.81
N PHE A 125 -20.32 -1.19 -10.06
CA PHE A 125 -21.32 -1.75 -10.96
C PHE A 125 -22.59 -0.88 -11.12
N GLY A 126 -22.41 0.46 -11.16
CA GLY A 126 -23.52 1.40 -11.29
C GLY A 126 -24.23 1.76 -9.97
N LEU A 127 -23.95 1.07 -8.89
CA LEU A 127 -24.48 1.36 -7.57
C LEU A 127 -23.58 2.38 -6.85
N VAL A 128 -24.14 3.51 -6.45
CA VAL A 128 -23.44 4.49 -5.60
C VAL A 128 -23.38 3.94 -4.20
N ILE A 129 -22.19 3.95 -3.60
CA ILE A 129 -21.99 3.49 -2.22
C ILE A 129 -22.20 4.67 -1.28
N ASP A 130 -23.50 4.96 -1.00
CA ASP A 130 -23.89 6.06 -0.10
C ASP A 130 -23.94 5.63 1.37
N ASN A 131 -24.10 4.33 1.62
CA ASN A 131 -24.31 3.80 2.97
C ASN A 131 -23.01 3.25 3.54
N PRO A 132 -22.62 3.59 4.78
CA PRO A 132 -21.46 3.01 5.45
C PRO A 132 -21.43 1.48 5.45
N PHE A 133 -22.58 0.81 5.55
CA PHE A 133 -22.66 -0.65 5.50
C PHE A 133 -22.23 -1.24 4.14
N LYS A 134 -22.60 -0.57 3.03
CA LYS A 134 -22.12 -1.00 1.70
C LYS A 134 -20.62 -0.83 1.58
N TYR A 135 -20.06 0.22 2.22
CA TYR A 135 -18.62 0.44 2.25
C TYR A 135 -17.88 -0.64 3.09
N VAL A 136 -18.49 -1.12 4.18
CA VAL A 136 -17.95 -2.25 4.95
C VAL A 136 -17.77 -3.47 4.05
N VAL A 137 -18.78 -3.82 3.25
CA VAL A 137 -18.70 -4.96 2.32
C VAL A 137 -17.58 -4.77 1.31
N LEU A 138 -17.44 -3.56 0.74
CA LEU A 138 -16.39 -3.24 -0.20
C LEU A 138 -14.99 -3.35 0.43
N SER A 139 -14.78 -2.74 1.60
CA SER A 139 -13.49 -2.76 2.29
C SER A 139 -13.08 -4.16 2.72
N LEU A 140 -14.01 -4.96 3.24
CA LEU A 140 -13.75 -6.34 3.63
C LEU A 140 -13.53 -7.25 2.41
N ALA A 141 -14.24 -7.04 1.30
CA ALA A 141 -14.03 -7.79 0.06
C ALA A 141 -12.63 -7.54 -0.51
N LEU A 142 -12.18 -6.27 -0.54
CA LEU A 142 -10.84 -5.92 -0.97
C LEU A 142 -9.75 -6.40 0.01
N ALA A 143 -10.02 -6.39 1.31
CA ALA A 143 -9.13 -6.97 2.31
C ALA A 143 -8.99 -8.49 2.12
N ALA A 144 -10.10 -9.20 1.89
CA ALA A 144 -10.10 -10.64 1.60
C ALA A 144 -9.36 -10.95 0.28
N LEU A 145 -9.56 -10.14 -0.76
CA LEU A 145 -8.84 -10.27 -2.02
C LEU A 145 -7.33 -10.07 -1.83
N THR A 146 -6.93 -9.03 -1.10
CA THR A 146 -5.53 -8.75 -0.77
C THR A 146 -4.92 -9.92 0.01
N TYR A 147 -5.64 -10.43 1.01
CA TYR A 147 -5.21 -11.60 1.78
C TYR A 147 -5.05 -12.84 0.87
N ALA A 148 -6.00 -13.10 -0.02
CA ALA A 148 -5.94 -14.23 -0.94
C ALA A 148 -4.73 -14.14 -1.89
N ILE A 149 -4.44 -12.93 -2.42
CA ILE A 149 -3.25 -12.67 -3.24
C ILE A 149 -1.98 -12.95 -2.44
N CYS A 150 -1.87 -12.40 -1.23
CA CYS A 150 -0.72 -12.60 -0.36
C CYS A 150 -0.53 -14.07 0.03
N HIS A 151 -1.61 -14.76 0.39
CA HIS A 151 -1.59 -16.18 0.75
C HIS A 151 -1.11 -17.04 -0.42
N ARG A 152 -1.62 -16.78 -1.62
CA ARG A 152 -1.22 -17.51 -2.83
C ARG A 152 0.24 -17.25 -3.20
N LEU A 153 0.69 -16.00 -3.06
CA LEU A 153 2.08 -15.61 -3.32
C LEU A 153 3.05 -16.29 -2.34
N THR A 154 2.73 -16.26 -1.05
CA THR A 154 3.59 -16.84 0.01
C THR A 154 3.61 -18.36 0.01
N GLY A 155 2.57 -19.02 -0.49
CA GLY A 155 2.52 -20.46 -0.72
C GLY A 155 3.24 -20.93 -1.98
N SER A 156 3.60 -20.03 -2.89
CA SER A 156 4.24 -20.34 -4.17
C SER A 156 5.75 -20.64 -4.04
N ALA A 157 6.38 -20.98 -5.16
CA ALA A 157 7.85 -21.11 -5.24
C ALA A 157 8.56 -19.79 -4.89
N PHE A 158 7.96 -18.65 -5.27
CA PHE A 158 8.47 -17.33 -4.93
C PHE A 158 8.45 -17.09 -3.41
N GLY A 159 7.38 -17.50 -2.72
CA GLY A 159 7.29 -17.40 -1.26
C GLY A 159 8.34 -18.25 -0.52
N ARG A 160 8.71 -19.40 -1.09
CA ARG A 160 9.84 -20.19 -0.56
C ARG A 160 11.16 -19.46 -0.73
N THR A 161 11.39 -18.84 -1.89
CA THR A 161 12.58 -18.01 -2.14
C THR A 161 12.65 -16.81 -1.20
N LEU A 162 11.53 -16.14 -0.92
CA LEU A 162 11.46 -15.04 0.04
C LEU A 162 11.95 -15.46 1.43
N ARG A 163 11.45 -16.59 1.92
CA ARG A 163 11.87 -17.13 3.24
C ARG A 163 13.36 -17.49 3.25
N ALA A 164 13.89 -18.10 2.19
CA ALA A 164 15.30 -18.38 2.08
C ALA A 164 16.16 -17.11 2.12
N VAL A 165 15.75 -16.06 1.39
CA VAL A 165 16.42 -14.75 1.40
C VAL A 165 16.34 -14.10 2.78
N ARG A 166 15.23 -14.25 3.49
CA ARG A 166 15.07 -13.71 4.86
C ARG A 166 15.99 -14.36 5.85
N GLU A 167 16.16 -15.69 5.78
CA GLU A 167 17.02 -16.46 6.73
C GLU A 167 18.50 -16.20 6.46
N ASP A 168 18.95 -16.29 5.19
CA ASP A 168 20.33 -16.03 4.81
C ASP A 168 20.43 -15.60 3.33
N GLU A 169 20.75 -14.33 3.11
CA GLU A 169 20.91 -13.77 1.76
C GLU A 169 22.11 -14.37 1.01
N ILE A 170 23.20 -14.65 1.71
CA ILE A 170 24.44 -15.18 1.11
C ILE A 170 24.21 -16.62 0.66
N ALA A 171 23.59 -17.43 1.51
CA ALA A 171 23.24 -18.80 1.17
C ALA A 171 22.23 -18.86 0.01
N ALA A 172 21.23 -17.96 -0.02
CA ALA A 172 20.28 -17.84 -1.12
C ALA A 172 20.99 -17.48 -2.45
N GLN A 173 21.95 -16.56 -2.44
CA GLN A 173 22.78 -16.23 -3.60
C GLN A 173 23.63 -17.42 -4.07
N ALA A 174 24.23 -18.16 -3.15
CA ALA A 174 25.03 -19.34 -3.47
C ALA A 174 24.20 -20.43 -4.18
N THR A 175 22.88 -20.49 -3.95
CA THR A 175 21.96 -21.38 -4.68
C THR A 175 21.47 -20.81 -6.02
N GLY A 176 22.08 -19.72 -6.51
CA GLY A 176 21.75 -19.08 -7.79
C GLY A 176 20.51 -18.20 -7.78
N LYS A 177 20.00 -17.79 -6.59
CA LYS A 177 18.85 -16.89 -6.50
C LYS A 177 19.29 -15.43 -6.63
N ASN A 178 18.59 -14.67 -7.47
CA ASN A 178 18.80 -13.23 -7.59
C ASN A 178 18.08 -12.50 -6.44
N VAL A 179 18.77 -12.29 -5.32
CA VAL A 179 18.24 -11.66 -4.11
C VAL A 179 17.76 -10.23 -4.39
N VAL A 180 18.48 -9.47 -5.23
CA VAL A 180 18.11 -8.09 -5.60
C VAL A 180 16.75 -8.07 -6.28
N LEU A 181 16.55 -8.93 -7.29
CA LEU A 181 15.28 -9.02 -8.01
C LEU A 181 14.14 -9.44 -7.08
N VAL A 182 14.37 -10.40 -6.20
CA VAL A 182 13.38 -10.87 -5.23
C VAL A 182 12.95 -9.73 -4.30
N LYS A 183 13.90 -8.94 -3.79
CA LYS A 183 13.61 -7.77 -2.93
C LYS A 183 12.81 -6.69 -3.69
N ILE A 184 13.20 -6.37 -4.93
CA ILE A 184 12.48 -5.39 -5.75
C ILE A 184 11.04 -5.84 -6.01
N VAL A 185 10.85 -7.08 -6.44
CA VAL A 185 9.51 -7.61 -6.77
C VAL A 185 8.60 -7.59 -5.55
N ILE A 186 9.07 -8.06 -4.39
CA ILE A 186 8.23 -8.09 -3.19
C ILE A 186 7.90 -6.68 -2.68
N THR A 187 8.87 -5.76 -2.73
CA THR A 187 8.64 -4.36 -2.35
C THR A 187 7.59 -3.72 -3.28
N THR A 188 7.68 -3.98 -4.60
CA THR A 188 6.73 -3.48 -5.59
C THR A 188 5.31 -4.00 -5.33
N ILE A 189 5.16 -5.31 -5.13
CA ILE A 189 3.86 -5.93 -4.87
C ILE A 189 3.27 -5.41 -3.56
N SER A 190 4.05 -5.40 -2.48
CA SER A 190 3.62 -4.92 -1.17
C SER A 190 3.20 -3.45 -1.22
N SER A 191 3.99 -2.60 -1.90
CA SER A 191 3.69 -1.17 -2.08
C SER A 191 2.41 -0.96 -2.89
N ALA A 192 2.21 -1.69 -3.98
CA ALA A 192 0.98 -1.62 -4.76
C ALA A 192 -0.25 -1.98 -3.92
N LEU A 193 -0.18 -3.06 -3.14
CA LEU A 193 -1.27 -3.48 -2.25
C LEU A 193 -1.53 -2.47 -1.13
N GLY A 194 -0.48 -1.93 -0.51
CA GLY A 194 -0.60 -0.88 0.52
C GLY A 194 -1.27 0.39 -0.02
N ALA A 195 -0.94 0.78 -1.25
CA ALA A 195 -1.54 1.92 -1.94
C ALA A 195 -3.04 1.73 -2.24
N LEU A 196 -3.51 0.49 -2.48
CA LEU A 196 -4.95 0.19 -2.60
C LEU A 196 -5.71 0.54 -1.31
N GLY A 197 -5.13 0.23 -0.15
CA GLY A 197 -5.68 0.64 1.14
C GLY A 197 -5.81 2.16 1.25
N GLY A 198 -4.80 2.90 0.78
CA GLY A 198 -4.82 4.37 0.71
C GLY A 198 -5.93 4.92 -0.19
N SER A 199 -6.11 4.33 -1.36
CA SER A 199 -7.21 4.70 -2.27
C SER A 199 -8.59 4.51 -1.63
N LEU A 200 -8.81 3.38 -0.95
CA LEU A 200 -10.06 3.15 -0.20
C LEU A 200 -10.29 4.21 0.88
N TYR A 201 -9.25 4.55 1.63
CA TYR A 201 -9.34 5.56 2.66
C TYR A 201 -9.73 6.93 2.11
N ALA A 202 -9.09 7.35 1.00
CA ALA A 202 -9.36 8.62 0.36
C ALA A 202 -10.80 8.77 -0.14
N HIS A 203 -11.42 7.70 -0.61
CA HIS A 203 -12.82 7.71 -1.06
C HIS A 203 -13.83 7.52 0.07
N TYR A 204 -13.37 7.17 1.29
CA TYR A 204 -14.24 6.96 2.45
C TYR A 204 -14.41 8.22 3.29
N ILE A 205 -13.34 8.98 3.52
CA ILE A 205 -13.34 10.21 4.31
C ILE A 205 -13.73 11.40 3.45
#